data_ba7c0cbd4202ddcd41bb299ba98c126c
#
_entry.id   ba7c0cbd4202ddcd41bb299ba98c126c
#
_cell.length_a   1.000
_cell.length_b   1.000
_cell.length_c   1.000
_cell.angle_alpha   90.00
_cell.angle_beta   90.00
_cell.angle_gamma   90.00
#
_symmetry.space_group_name_H-M   'P 1'
#
loop_
_entity.id
_entity.type
_entity.pdbx_description
1 polymer ?
#
loop_
_entity_poly.entity_id
_entity_poly.type
_entity_poly.pdbx_seq_one_letter_code
_entity_poly.pdbx_strand_id
1 'polypeptide(L)'
;MKRWVVLGIGMWMLGVVLAQTPAAVEKMIDEGKLQAAYSEALKLGNAGYVLAAKAASYYAGYQAADKERGSWYDKAEEAAKKAIQADPDNPEAYFELARAHGRLAQFRGILESLNLASSVRDNLNKALKLNPNHAGAKVALALWHLELTQKGVGWLYGANMGQVVPLFEEAIKLEPQTIIHRVEYATALARMNRKAEAVKQLEFALSLPAKTYADQKDQERAKKQLEELK
;
A
#
# COMPACT_ATOMS: atom_id res chain seq x y z
N MET A 1 -23.24 -34.77 62.73
CA MET A 1 -23.49 -33.84 61.56
C MET A 1 -22.15 -33.31 61.12
N LYS A 2 -21.61 -33.84 59.98
CA LYS A 2 -20.33 -33.38 59.39
C LYS A 2 -20.66 -32.39 58.29
N ARG A 3 -20.25 -31.12 58.46
CA ARG A 3 -20.36 -30.07 57.43
C ARG A 3 -19.15 -30.16 56.49
N TRP A 4 -19.39 -30.44 55.23
CA TRP A 4 -18.41 -30.36 54.18
C TRP A 4 -18.33 -28.91 53.70
N VAL A 5 -17.18 -28.27 53.85
CA VAL A 5 -16.86 -26.98 53.26
C VAL A 5 -16.26 -27.28 51.88
N VAL A 6 -16.98 -26.95 50.82
CA VAL A 6 -16.47 -27.00 49.46
C VAL A 6 -15.76 -25.68 49.19
N LEU A 7 -14.42 -25.70 49.20
CA LEU A 7 -13.59 -24.60 48.74
C LEU A 7 -13.61 -24.58 47.22
N GLY A 8 -14.39 -23.65 46.62
CA GLY A 8 -14.35 -23.37 45.21
C GLY A 8 -13.04 -22.67 44.84
N ILE A 9 -12.14 -23.39 44.17
CA ILE A 9 -10.95 -22.81 43.56
C ILE A 9 -11.40 -22.07 42.31
N GLY A 10 -11.59 -20.74 42.40
CA GLY A 10 -11.78 -19.87 41.27
C GLY A 10 -10.51 -19.82 40.42
N MET A 11 -10.49 -20.54 39.34
CA MET A 11 -9.41 -20.47 38.33
C MET A 11 -9.52 -19.14 37.59
N TRP A 12 -8.76 -18.15 38.03
CA TRP A 12 -8.55 -16.90 37.32
C TRP A 12 -7.73 -17.24 36.06
N MET A 13 -8.38 -17.34 34.91
CA MET A 13 -7.69 -17.27 33.63
C MET A 13 -7.13 -15.86 33.49
N LEU A 14 -5.87 -15.69 33.85
CA LEU A 14 -5.05 -14.55 33.43
C LEU A 14 -4.93 -14.67 31.92
N GLY A 15 -5.86 -13.99 31.19
CA GLY A 15 -5.67 -13.74 29.77
C GLY A 15 -4.37 -12.97 29.61
N VAL A 16 -3.34 -13.63 29.07
CA VAL A 16 -2.12 -12.96 28.64
C VAL A 16 -2.55 -11.99 27.53
N VAL A 17 -2.76 -10.74 27.89
CA VAL A 17 -2.83 -9.65 26.92
C VAL A 17 -1.42 -9.55 26.34
N LEU A 18 -1.18 -10.25 25.23
CA LEU A 18 0.04 -10.06 24.46
C LEU A 18 0.10 -8.57 24.12
N ALA A 19 1.10 -7.88 24.67
CA ALA A 19 1.34 -6.48 24.35
C ALA A 19 1.41 -6.36 22.84
N GLN A 20 0.54 -5.54 22.28
CA GLN A 20 0.50 -5.32 20.84
C GLN A 20 1.78 -4.62 20.42
N THR A 21 2.45 -5.17 19.43
CA THR A 21 3.70 -4.64 18.91
C THR A 21 3.51 -4.29 17.42
N PRO A 22 4.31 -3.37 16.86
CA PRO A 22 4.31 -3.14 15.42
C PRO A 22 4.46 -4.42 14.60
N ALA A 23 5.32 -5.36 15.04
CA ALA A 23 5.51 -6.64 14.38
C ALA A 23 4.25 -7.53 14.38
N ALA A 24 3.48 -7.51 15.47
CA ALA A 24 2.21 -8.25 15.53
C ALA A 24 1.17 -7.66 14.57
N VAL A 25 1.13 -6.33 14.45
CA VAL A 25 0.25 -5.65 13.49
C VAL A 25 0.68 -5.92 12.05
N GLU A 26 1.99 -5.89 11.75
CA GLU A 26 2.53 -6.26 10.43
C GLU A 26 2.09 -7.67 10.04
N LYS A 27 2.23 -8.64 10.94
CA LYS A 27 1.76 -10.01 10.74
C LYS A 27 0.26 -10.07 10.44
N MET A 28 -0.57 -9.25 11.11
CA MET A 28 -2.00 -9.18 10.80
C MET A 28 -2.25 -8.65 9.38
N ILE A 29 -1.46 -7.67 8.92
CA ILE A 29 -1.52 -7.16 7.55
C ILE A 29 -1.16 -8.28 6.57
N ASP A 30 -0.07 -9.00 6.81
CA ASP A 30 0.40 -10.11 5.99
C ASP A 30 -0.61 -11.26 5.91
N GLU A 31 -1.37 -11.48 6.98
CA GLU A 31 -2.46 -12.46 7.04
C GLU A 31 -3.79 -11.96 6.45
N GLY A 32 -3.87 -10.72 5.98
CA GLY A 32 -5.09 -10.13 5.43
C GLY A 32 -6.15 -9.71 6.45
N LYS A 33 -5.80 -9.62 7.74
CA LYS A 33 -6.69 -9.14 8.82
C LYS A 33 -6.71 -7.61 8.87
N LEU A 34 -6.99 -6.96 7.73
CA LEU A 34 -6.67 -5.56 7.48
C LEU A 34 -7.44 -4.57 8.35
N GLN A 35 -8.75 -4.77 8.57
CA GLN A 35 -9.54 -3.90 9.46
C GLN A 35 -9.08 -4.01 10.92
N ALA A 36 -8.81 -5.23 11.38
CA ALA A 36 -8.30 -5.46 12.73
C ALA A 36 -6.89 -4.85 12.88
N ALA A 37 -6.01 -5.06 11.88
CA ALA A 37 -4.67 -4.47 11.86
C ALA A 37 -4.72 -2.93 11.94
N TYR A 38 -5.63 -2.28 11.20
CA TYR A 38 -5.86 -0.83 11.30
C TYR A 38 -6.21 -0.40 12.72
N SER A 39 -7.18 -1.09 13.35
CA SER A 39 -7.63 -0.76 14.69
C SER A 39 -6.55 -0.96 15.74
N GLU A 40 -5.79 -2.06 15.63
CA GLU A 40 -4.68 -2.37 16.54
C GLU A 40 -3.49 -1.41 16.33
N ALA A 41 -3.17 -1.05 15.08
CA ALA A 41 -2.15 -0.06 14.77
C ALA A 41 -2.44 1.30 15.43
N LEU A 42 -3.69 1.77 15.39
CA LEU A 42 -4.06 3.04 16.02
C LEU A 42 -3.82 3.03 17.55
N LYS A 43 -3.97 1.89 18.22
CA LYS A 43 -3.73 1.77 19.66
C LYS A 43 -2.24 1.90 20.02
N LEU A 44 -1.35 1.65 19.07
CA LEU A 44 0.11 1.83 19.23
C LEU A 44 0.54 3.31 19.16
N GLY A 45 -0.37 4.23 18.86
CA GLY A 45 -0.05 5.65 18.71
C GLY A 45 1.02 5.91 17.65
N ASN A 46 2.06 6.69 18.00
CA ASN A 46 3.12 7.08 17.07
C ASN A 46 3.81 5.89 16.38
N ALA A 47 4.01 4.79 17.09
CA ALA A 47 4.66 3.59 16.55
C ALA A 47 3.77 2.82 15.55
N GLY A 48 2.46 3.10 15.50
CA GLY A 48 1.49 2.38 14.70
C GLY A 48 0.93 3.16 13.51
N TYR A 49 1.10 4.48 13.43
CA TYR A 49 0.39 5.27 12.41
C TYR A 49 0.76 4.91 10.96
N VAL A 50 2.01 4.57 10.68
CA VAL A 50 2.41 4.06 9.34
C VAL A 50 1.68 2.75 9.02
N LEU A 51 1.64 1.82 9.97
CA LEU A 51 0.94 0.54 9.80
C LEU A 51 -0.57 0.72 9.65
N ALA A 52 -1.15 1.69 10.36
CA ALA A 52 -2.56 2.05 10.21
C ALA A 52 -2.84 2.56 8.79
N ALA A 53 -1.99 3.44 8.25
CA ALA A 53 -2.11 3.95 6.90
C ALA A 53 -2.00 2.82 5.86
N LYS A 54 -1.02 1.92 6.01
CA LYS A 54 -0.82 0.74 5.17
C LYS A 54 -2.04 -0.20 5.22
N ALA A 55 -2.50 -0.56 6.43
CA ALA A 55 -3.65 -1.46 6.61
C ALA A 55 -4.94 -0.88 6.00
N ALA A 56 -5.21 0.40 6.21
CA ALA A 56 -6.36 1.08 5.63
C ALA A 56 -6.31 1.14 4.10
N SER A 57 -5.14 1.46 3.52
CA SER A 57 -4.92 1.46 2.07
C SER A 57 -5.10 0.06 1.46
N TYR A 58 -4.60 -0.98 2.13
CA TYR A 58 -4.74 -2.37 1.68
C TYR A 58 -6.19 -2.84 1.79
N TYR A 59 -6.88 -2.52 2.90
CA TYR A 59 -8.30 -2.84 3.02
C TYR A 59 -9.11 -2.19 1.90
N ALA A 60 -8.91 -0.90 1.65
CA ALA A 60 -9.56 -0.18 0.55
C ALA A 60 -9.29 -0.83 -0.81
N GLY A 61 -8.05 -1.24 -1.06
CA GLY A 61 -7.63 -1.80 -2.35
C GLY A 61 -8.07 -3.25 -2.60
N TYR A 62 -8.08 -4.09 -1.55
CA TYR A 62 -8.23 -5.53 -1.71
C TYR A 62 -9.55 -6.10 -1.17
N GLN A 63 -10.17 -5.46 -0.16
CA GLN A 63 -11.32 -6.05 0.55
C GLN A 63 -12.57 -5.18 0.55
N ALA A 64 -12.42 -3.85 0.54
CA ALA A 64 -13.56 -2.94 0.66
C ALA A 64 -14.49 -2.98 -0.55
N ALA A 65 -15.79 -2.93 -0.31
CA ALA A 65 -16.79 -2.67 -1.34
C ALA A 65 -16.56 -1.26 -1.95
N ASP A 66 -16.92 -1.06 -3.22
CA ASP A 66 -16.66 0.18 -3.95
C ASP A 66 -17.14 1.44 -3.22
N LYS A 67 -18.33 1.37 -2.59
CA LYS A 67 -18.91 2.47 -1.81
C LYS A 67 -18.11 2.84 -0.55
N GLU A 68 -17.25 1.97 -0.06
CA GLU A 68 -16.48 2.15 1.17
C GLU A 68 -15.02 2.56 0.89
N ARG A 69 -14.52 2.32 -0.33
CA ARG A 69 -13.11 2.53 -0.69
C ARG A 69 -12.63 3.95 -0.38
N GLY A 70 -13.42 4.96 -0.79
CA GLY A 70 -13.08 6.35 -0.56
C GLY A 70 -12.85 6.66 0.91
N SER A 71 -13.78 6.26 1.78
CA SER A 71 -13.67 6.51 3.23
C SER A 71 -12.48 5.79 3.88
N TRP A 72 -12.08 4.62 3.36
CA TRP A 72 -10.90 3.92 3.85
C TRP A 72 -9.60 4.56 3.38
N TYR A 73 -9.58 5.15 2.17
CA TYR A 73 -8.43 5.96 1.76
C TYR A 73 -8.34 7.29 2.55
N ASP A 74 -9.47 7.90 2.95
CA ASP A 74 -9.47 9.04 3.88
C ASP A 74 -8.85 8.65 5.24
N LYS A 75 -9.17 7.47 5.78
CA LYS A 75 -8.55 6.94 7.00
C LYS A 75 -7.04 6.69 6.82
N ALA A 76 -6.62 6.21 5.65
CA ALA A 76 -5.21 6.02 5.34
C ALA A 76 -4.48 7.37 5.29
N GLU A 77 -5.07 8.38 4.66
CA GLU A 77 -4.55 9.75 4.61
C GLU A 77 -4.38 10.33 6.02
N GLU A 78 -5.41 10.22 6.87
CA GLU A 78 -5.35 10.72 8.25
C GLU A 78 -4.24 10.04 9.06
N ALA A 79 -4.13 8.72 8.98
CA ALA A 79 -3.09 7.97 9.67
C ALA A 79 -1.68 8.34 9.16
N ALA A 80 -1.49 8.50 7.84
CA ALA A 80 -0.21 8.91 7.26
C ALA A 80 0.18 10.33 7.68
N LYS A 81 -0.76 11.27 7.76
CA LYS A 81 -0.51 12.61 8.29
C LYS A 81 -0.07 12.58 9.76
N LYS A 82 -0.71 11.75 10.59
CA LYS A 82 -0.28 11.54 11.99
C LYS A 82 1.13 10.93 12.06
N ALA A 83 1.44 9.99 11.16
CA ALA A 83 2.79 9.40 11.08
C ALA A 83 3.86 10.47 10.76
N ILE A 84 3.61 11.36 9.80
CA ILE A 84 4.51 12.48 9.46
C ILE A 84 4.66 13.45 10.64
N GLN A 85 3.58 13.75 11.36
CA GLN A 85 3.64 14.61 12.55
C GLN A 85 4.47 13.97 13.68
N ALA A 86 4.37 12.66 13.84
CA ALA A 86 5.11 11.91 14.85
C ALA A 86 6.60 11.76 14.52
N ASP A 87 6.93 11.57 13.23
CA ASP A 87 8.28 11.40 12.72
C ASP A 87 8.40 12.02 11.31
N PRO A 88 8.82 13.29 11.20
CA PRO A 88 8.97 13.99 9.91
C PRO A 88 10.10 13.45 9.02
N ASP A 89 10.96 12.59 9.53
CA ASP A 89 12.06 12.00 8.78
C ASP A 89 11.81 10.53 8.38
N ASN A 90 10.58 10.03 8.59
CA ASN A 90 10.16 8.70 8.19
C ASN A 90 9.72 8.67 6.71
N PRO A 91 10.49 8.05 5.80
CA PRO A 91 10.15 8.00 4.37
C PRO A 91 8.86 7.23 4.10
N GLU A 92 8.56 6.20 4.90
CA GLU A 92 7.36 5.37 4.73
C GLU A 92 6.08 6.17 5.00
N ALA A 93 6.10 7.12 5.95
CA ALA A 93 4.95 7.97 6.24
C ALA A 93 4.56 8.84 5.03
N TYR A 94 5.54 9.41 4.33
CA TYR A 94 5.30 10.17 3.09
C TYR A 94 4.86 9.27 1.94
N PHE A 95 5.44 8.08 1.81
CA PHE A 95 5.01 7.11 0.81
C PHE A 95 3.55 6.69 1.01
N GLU A 96 3.13 6.39 2.24
CA GLU A 96 1.75 6.03 2.56
C GLU A 96 0.77 7.17 2.28
N LEU A 97 1.15 8.42 2.57
CA LEU A 97 0.33 9.58 2.23
C LEU A 97 0.19 9.73 0.71
N ALA A 98 1.28 9.59 -0.03
CA ALA A 98 1.24 9.62 -1.50
C ALA A 98 0.37 8.50 -2.07
N ARG A 99 0.44 7.29 -1.50
CA ARG A 99 -0.38 6.15 -1.90
C ARG A 99 -1.88 6.41 -1.68
N ALA A 100 -2.24 6.92 -0.51
CA ALA A 100 -3.63 7.29 -0.20
C ALA A 100 -4.15 8.35 -1.17
N HIS A 101 -3.40 9.43 -1.41
CA HIS A 101 -3.76 10.50 -2.33
C HIS A 101 -3.89 10.02 -3.78
N GLY A 102 -2.97 9.16 -4.25
CA GLY A 102 -3.04 8.59 -5.59
C GLY A 102 -4.31 7.76 -5.83
N ARG A 103 -4.79 7.06 -4.79
CA ARG A 103 -6.04 6.31 -4.85
C ARG A 103 -7.27 7.21 -4.70
N LEU A 104 -7.24 8.17 -3.78
CA LEU A 104 -8.33 9.15 -3.62
C LEU A 104 -8.60 9.95 -4.89
N ALA A 105 -7.58 10.28 -5.66
CA ALA A 105 -7.73 10.98 -6.94
C ALA A 105 -8.65 10.26 -7.95
N GLN A 106 -8.89 8.95 -7.76
CA GLN A 106 -9.82 8.18 -8.59
C GLN A 106 -11.29 8.36 -8.20
N PHE A 107 -11.57 8.84 -6.98
CA PHE A 107 -12.91 9.00 -6.41
C PHE A 107 -13.33 10.46 -6.26
N ARG A 108 -12.40 11.38 -6.44
CA ARG A 108 -12.64 12.83 -6.26
C ARG A 108 -12.90 13.53 -7.59
N GLY A 109 -13.55 14.68 -7.55
CA GLY A 109 -13.77 15.52 -8.72
C GLY A 109 -12.46 16.02 -9.35
N ILE A 110 -12.53 16.55 -10.59
CA ILE A 110 -11.34 16.92 -11.38
C ILE A 110 -10.42 17.90 -10.65
N LEU A 111 -10.97 18.97 -10.06
CA LEU A 111 -10.16 19.99 -9.38
C LEU A 111 -9.43 19.44 -8.15
N GLU A 112 -10.10 18.60 -7.36
CA GLU A 112 -9.49 17.98 -6.19
C GLU A 112 -8.44 16.95 -6.61
N SER A 113 -8.70 16.18 -7.66
CA SER A 113 -7.72 15.24 -8.24
C SER A 113 -6.45 15.93 -8.72
N LEU A 114 -6.54 17.15 -9.25
CA LEU A 114 -5.38 17.96 -9.66
C LEU A 114 -4.54 18.39 -8.43
N ASN A 115 -5.19 18.81 -7.34
CA ASN A 115 -4.50 19.14 -6.10
C ASN A 115 -3.81 17.90 -5.49
N LEU A 116 -4.48 16.76 -5.52
CA LEU A 116 -3.90 15.48 -5.07
C LEU A 116 -2.70 15.07 -5.92
N ALA A 117 -2.70 15.33 -7.24
CA ALA A 117 -1.58 15.01 -8.12
C ALA A 117 -0.28 15.72 -7.69
N SER A 118 -0.35 17.01 -7.34
CA SER A 118 0.81 17.74 -6.79
C SER A 118 1.27 17.13 -5.46
N SER A 119 0.32 16.85 -4.56
CA SER A 119 0.63 16.26 -3.26
C SER A 119 1.27 14.86 -3.39
N VAL A 120 0.81 14.02 -4.31
CA VAL A 120 1.43 12.72 -4.60
C VAL A 120 2.90 12.90 -4.97
N ARG A 121 3.20 13.76 -5.96
CA ARG A 121 4.57 14.03 -6.39
C ARG A 121 5.46 14.50 -5.23
N ASP A 122 4.98 15.49 -4.48
CA ASP A 122 5.77 16.13 -3.45
C ASP A 122 6.09 15.16 -2.29
N ASN A 123 5.13 14.34 -1.91
CA ASN A 123 5.33 13.31 -0.88
C ASN A 123 6.23 12.18 -1.38
N LEU A 124 6.10 11.72 -2.64
CA LEU A 124 7.02 10.73 -3.21
C LEU A 124 8.46 11.25 -3.30
N ASN A 125 8.62 12.50 -3.73
CA ASN A 125 9.94 13.13 -3.76
C ASN A 125 10.54 13.29 -2.36
N LYS A 126 9.73 13.62 -1.34
CA LYS A 126 10.18 13.67 0.05
C LYS A 126 10.59 12.28 0.55
N ALA A 127 9.79 11.23 0.27
CA ALA A 127 10.13 9.86 0.60
C ALA A 127 11.47 9.43 -0.04
N LEU A 128 11.66 9.73 -1.34
CA LEU A 128 12.90 9.41 -2.06
C LEU A 128 14.09 10.26 -1.63
N LYS A 129 13.88 11.50 -1.16
CA LYS A 129 14.95 12.32 -0.56
C LYS A 129 15.43 11.73 0.76
N LEU A 130 14.51 11.19 1.57
CA LEU A 130 14.82 10.54 2.84
C LEU A 130 15.40 9.13 2.64
N ASN A 131 14.86 8.38 1.69
CA ASN A 131 15.34 7.05 1.29
C ASN A 131 15.40 6.91 -0.24
N PRO A 132 16.55 7.17 -0.88
CA PRO A 132 16.71 7.03 -2.34
C PRO A 132 16.47 5.61 -2.88
N ASN A 133 16.54 4.60 -2.00
CA ASN A 133 16.32 3.19 -2.33
C ASN A 133 14.89 2.71 -2.02
N HIS A 134 13.94 3.61 -1.80
CA HIS A 134 12.56 3.24 -1.54
C HIS A 134 11.86 2.77 -2.83
N ALA A 135 11.86 1.45 -3.07
CA ALA A 135 11.35 0.85 -4.30
C ALA A 135 9.87 1.17 -4.55
N GLY A 136 9.03 1.06 -3.51
CA GLY A 136 7.60 1.39 -3.61
C GLY A 136 7.35 2.85 -4.04
N ALA A 137 8.14 3.81 -3.54
CA ALA A 137 8.01 5.21 -3.95
C ALA A 137 8.43 5.42 -5.41
N LYS A 138 9.43 4.70 -5.91
CA LYS A 138 9.81 4.73 -7.34
C LYS A 138 8.69 4.20 -8.23
N VAL A 139 8.08 3.07 -7.87
CA VAL A 139 6.92 2.51 -8.59
C VAL A 139 5.76 3.51 -8.62
N ALA A 140 5.42 4.09 -7.46
CA ALA A 140 4.33 5.07 -7.38
C ALA A 140 4.62 6.33 -8.21
N LEU A 141 5.88 6.81 -8.24
CA LEU A 141 6.29 7.95 -9.05
C LEU A 141 6.24 7.63 -10.56
N ALA A 142 6.62 6.41 -10.96
CA ALA A 142 6.47 5.96 -12.33
C ALA A 142 5.01 5.97 -12.79
N LEU A 143 4.11 5.45 -11.96
CA LEU A 143 2.66 5.47 -12.22
C LEU A 143 2.10 6.89 -12.29
N TRP A 144 2.59 7.79 -11.43
CA TRP A 144 2.21 9.20 -11.46
C TRP A 144 2.62 9.88 -12.78
N HIS A 145 3.85 9.64 -13.26
CA HIS A 145 4.32 10.14 -14.55
C HIS A 145 3.46 9.61 -15.71
N LEU A 146 3.18 8.31 -15.72
CA LEU A 146 2.34 7.68 -16.73
C LEU A 146 0.94 8.28 -16.77
N GLU A 147 0.30 8.36 -15.59
CA GLU A 147 -1.08 8.81 -15.48
C GLU A 147 -1.27 10.23 -15.99
N LEU A 148 -0.46 11.19 -15.53
CA LEU A 148 -0.60 12.58 -15.92
C LEU A 148 -0.22 12.84 -17.38
N THR A 149 0.77 12.10 -17.90
CA THR A 149 1.16 12.21 -19.30
C THR A 149 0.05 11.68 -20.20
N GLN A 150 -0.55 10.54 -19.88
CA GLN A 150 -1.66 9.97 -20.65
C GLN A 150 -2.93 10.82 -20.58
N LYS A 151 -3.15 11.54 -19.48
CA LYS A 151 -4.25 12.52 -19.36
C LYS A 151 -3.97 13.83 -20.13
N GLY A 152 -2.80 14.00 -20.71
CA GLY A 152 -2.43 15.20 -21.45
C GLY A 152 -2.10 16.42 -20.57
N VAL A 153 -2.03 16.24 -19.25
CA VAL A 153 -1.74 17.32 -18.29
C VAL A 153 -0.33 17.23 -17.69
N GLY A 154 0.49 16.29 -18.17
CA GLY A 154 1.83 16.05 -17.63
C GLY A 154 2.73 17.29 -17.63
N TRP A 155 2.64 18.12 -18.64
CA TRP A 155 3.43 19.36 -18.75
C TRP A 155 3.14 20.37 -17.63
N LEU A 156 1.93 20.40 -17.08
CA LEU A 156 1.55 21.28 -15.96
C LEU A 156 2.23 20.86 -14.64
N TYR A 157 2.51 19.56 -14.48
CA TYR A 157 3.02 18.98 -13.25
C TYR A 157 4.48 18.54 -13.33
N GLY A 158 5.11 18.66 -14.51
CA GLY A 158 6.46 18.15 -14.75
C GLY A 158 6.50 16.63 -14.90
N ALA A 159 5.37 15.99 -15.24
CA ALA A 159 5.36 14.55 -15.53
C ALA A 159 6.00 14.27 -16.89
N ASN A 160 6.77 13.17 -16.96
CA ASN A 160 7.56 12.82 -18.13
C ASN A 160 7.48 11.31 -18.39
N MET A 161 6.95 10.92 -19.55
CA MET A 161 6.85 9.52 -19.96
C MET A 161 8.21 8.79 -19.97
N GLY A 162 9.29 9.49 -20.27
CA GLY A 162 10.65 8.93 -20.28
C GLY A 162 11.15 8.46 -18.91
N GLN A 163 10.51 8.89 -17.80
CA GLN A 163 10.85 8.45 -16.45
C GLN A 163 10.15 7.14 -16.04
N VAL A 164 9.11 6.73 -16.76
CA VAL A 164 8.26 5.60 -16.36
C VAL A 164 9.08 4.31 -16.28
N VAL A 165 9.71 3.92 -17.37
CA VAL A 165 10.48 2.66 -17.45
C VAL A 165 11.69 2.64 -16.51
N PRO A 166 12.57 3.66 -16.49
CA PRO A 166 13.71 3.69 -15.59
C PRO A 166 13.34 3.53 -14.11
N LEU A 167 12.28 4.21 -13.65
CA LEU A 167 11.84 4.12 -12.27
C LEU A 167 11.34 2.71 -11.90
N PHE A 168 10.62 2.03 -12.79
CA PHE A 168 10.23 0.64 -12.58
C PHE A 168 11.43 -0.30 -12.55
N GLU A 169 12.37 -0.14 -13.46
CA GLU A 169 13.58 -0.98 -13.54
C GLU A 169 14.45 -0.82 -12.29
N GLU A 170 14.62 0.42 -11.80
CA GLU A 170 15.30 0.68 -10.54
C GLU A 170 14.59 0.03 -9.35
N ALA A 171 13.26 0.15 -9.26
CA ALA A 171 12.49 -0.46 -8.18
C ALA A 171 12.61 -1.99 -8.19
N ILE A 172 12.51 -2.61 -9.36
CA ILE A 172 12.66 -4.05 -9.53
C ILE A 172 14.08 -4.52 -9.21
N LYS A 173 15.11 -3.72 -9.52
CA LYS A 173 16.49 -4.02 -9.15
C LYS A 173 16.69 -3.98 -7.63
N LEU A 174 16.05 -3.05 -6.94
CA LEU A 174 16.10 -2.94 -5.48
C LEU A 174 15.34 -4.10 -4.80
N GLU A 175 14.17 -4.45 -5.31
CA GLU A 175 13.29 -5.46 -4.73
C GLU A 175 12.83 -6.47 -5.80
N PRO A 176 13.70 -7.39 -6.26
CA PRO A 176 13.42 -8.25 -7.41
C PRO A 176 12.33 -9.29 -7.17
N GLN A 177 12.03 -9.60 -5.89
CA GLN A 177 11.05 -10.61 -5.49
C GLN A 177 9.68 -10.02 -5.11
N THR A 178 9.49 -8.70 -5.25
CA THR A 178 8.23 -8.03 -4.88
C THR A 178 7.23 -8.12 -6.01
N ILE A 179 6.17 -8.91 -5.82
CA ILE A 179 5.16 -9.24 -6.83
C ILE A 179 4.46 -7.99 -7.35
N ILE A 180 4.00 -7.10 -6.46
CA ILE A 180 3.27 -5.89 -6.84
C ILE A 180 4.07 -4.99 -7.80
N HIS A 181 5.40 -4.89 -7.65
CA HIS A 181 6.23 -4.07 -8.54
C HIS A 181 6.16 -4.57 -9.98
N ARG A 182 6.19 -5.89 -10.18
CA ARG A 182 6.07 -6.52 -11.49
C ARG A 182 4.68 -6.33 -12.10
N VAL A 183 3.64 -6.48 -11.28
CA VAL A 183 2.25 -6.32 -11.72
C VAL A 183 1.95 -4.88 -12.12
N GLU A 184 2.42 -3.90 -11.34
CA GLU A 184 2.27 -2.47 -11.69
C GLU A 184 3.10 -2.11 -12.93
N TYR A 185 4.31 -2.67 -13.07
CA TYR A 185 5.10 -2.45 -14.30
C TYR A 185 4.41 -3.04 -15.52
N ALA A 186 3.86 -4.25 -15.42
CA ALA A 186 3.09 -4.84 -16.52
C ALA A 186 1.88 -4.00 -16.90
N THR A 187 1.15 -3.48 -15.90
CA THR A 187 0.03 -2.55 -16.13
C THR A 187 0.50 -1.31 -16.90
N ALA A 188 1.63 -0.73 -16.50
CA ALA A 188 2.20 0.43 -17.18
C ALA A 188 2.63 0.11 -18.61
N LEU A 189 3.33 -0.99 -18.83
CA LEU A 189 3.75 -1.46 -20.15
C LEU A 189 2.57 -1.71 -21.11
N ALA A 190 1.51 -2.35 -20.61
CA ALA A 190 0.29 -2.57 -21.38
C ALA A 190 -0.37 -1.24 -21.82
N ARG A 191 -0.45 -0.28 -20.89
CA ARG A 191 -0.95 1.09 -21.18
C ARG A 191 -0.06 1.86 -22.17
N MET A 192 1.23 1.51 -22.24
CA MET A 192 2.19 2.04 -23.22
C MET A 192 2.20 1.25 -24.54
N ASN A 193 1.26 0.32 -24.75
CA ASN A 193 1.17 -0.59 -25.89
C ASN A 193 2.37 -1.55 -26.04
N ARG A 194 3.09 -1.85 -24.96
CA ARG A 194 4.24 -2.77 -24.90
C ARG A 194 3.79 -4.14 -24.37
N LYS A 195 2.79 -4.75 -25.05
CA LYS A 195 2.12 -5.98 -24.58
C LYS A 195 3.07 -7.15 -24.32
N ALA A 196 4.02 -7.43 -25.22
CA ALA A 196 4.95 -8.55 -25.06
C ALA A 196 5.81 -8.42 -23.79
N GLU A 197 6.18 -7.21 -23.42
CA GLU A 197 6.96 -6.95 -22.21
C GLU A 197 6.07 -7.02 -20.96
N ALA A 198 4.83 -6.54 -21.04
CA ALA A 198 3.85 -6.70 -19.97
C ALA A 198 3.63 -8.18 -19.63
N VAL A 199 3.44 -9.02 -20.65
CA VAL A 199 3.29 -10.48 -20.47
C VAL A 199 4.47 -11.08 -19.72
N LYS A 200 5.72 -10.73 -20.09
CA LYS A 200 6.93 -11.22 -19.40
C LYS A 200 6.95 -10.83 -17.91
N GLN A 201 6.53 -9.60 -17.57
CA GLN A 201 6.48 -9.17 -16.16
C GLN A 201 5.40 -9.92 -15.39
N LEU A 202 4.23 -10.19 -15.99
CA LEU A 202 3.15 -10.95 -15.36
C LEU A 202 3.55 -12.41 -15.15
N GLU A 203 4.15 -13.06 -16.15
CA GLU A 203 4.64 -14.44 -16.04
C GLU A 203 5.69 -14.56 -14.93
N PHE A 204 6.61 -13.58 -14.82
CA PHE A 204 7.58 -13.54 -13.74
C PHE A 204 6.90 -13.33 -12.37
N ALA A 205 5.95 -12.42 -12.26
CA ALA A 205 5.18 -12.19 -11.03
C ALA A 205 4.47 -13.47 -10.54
N LEU A 206 3.93 -14.25 -11.47
CA LEU A 206 3.25 -15.52 -11.18
C LEU A 206 4.22 -16.65 -10.79
N SER A 207 5.49 -16.57 -11.17
CA SER A 207 6.52 -17.55 -10.77
C SER A 207 7.06 -17.32 -9.35
N LEU A 208 6.82 -16.15 -8.76
CA LEU A 208 7.27 -15.82 -7.42
C LEU A 208 6.37 -16.47 -6.35
N PRO A 209 6.91 -16.84 -5.17
CA PRO A 209 6.08 -17.35 -4.09
C PRO A 209 5.26 -16.21 -3.45
N ALA A 210 3.93 -16.38 -3.40
CA ALA A 210 3.05 -15.47 -2.65
C ALA A 210 3.16 -15.77 -1.15
N LYS A 211 3.80 -14.87 -0.40
CA LYS A 211 4.07 -15.03 1.03
C LYS A 211 3.03 -14.34 1.92
N THR A 212 2.40 -13.29 1.41
CA THR A 212 1.42 -12.47 2.13
C THR A 212 0.06 -12.52 1.45
N TYR A 213 -0.97 -12.06 2.15
CA TYR A 213 -2.30 -11.86 1.57
C TYR A 213 -2.26 -10.90 0.36
N ALA A 214 -1.49 -9.82 0.46
CA ALA A 214 -1.32 -8.88 -0.66
C ALA A 214 -0.69 -9.57 -1.87
N ASP A 215 0.36 -10.37 -1.69
CA ASP A 215 0.98 -11.14 -2.77
C ASP A 215 -0.02 -12.06 -3.48
N GLN A 216 -0.88 -12.74 -2.72
CA GLN A 216 -1.93 -13.60 -3.29
C GLN A 216 -2.90 -12.79 -4.15
N LYS A 217 -3.33 -11.63 -3.67
CA LYS A 217 -4.24 -10.73 -4.41
C LYS A 217 -3.58 -10.14 -5.66
N ASP A 218 -2.30 -9.81 -5.57
CA ASP A 218 -1.56 -9.30 -6.71
C ASP A 218 -1.30 -10.39 -7.77
N GLN A 219 -1.10 -11.64 -7.37
CA GLN A 219 -1.06 -12.77 -8.31
C GLN A 219 -2.41 -13.06 -8.96
N GLU A 220 -3.53 -12.97 -8.22
CA GLU A 220 -4.87 -13.05 -8.80
C GLU A 220 -5.06 -11.97 -9.88
N ARG A 221 -4.63 -10.74 -9.61
CA ARG A 221 -4.65 -9.63 -10.57
C ARG A 221 -3.74 -9.88 -11.75
N ALA A 222 -2.52 -10.38 -11.52
CA ALA A 222 -1.57 -10.72 -12.58
C ALA A 222 -2.14 -11.78 -13.53
N LYS A 223 -2.77 -12.82 -13.00
CA LYS A 223 -3.42 -13.87 -13.79
C LYS A 223 -4.52 -13.31 -14.68
N LYS A 224 -5.40 -12.48 -14.13
CA LYS A 224 -6.47 -11.84 -14.90
C LYS A 224 -5.91 -10.95 -16.02
N GLN A 225 -4.92 -10.10 -15.72
CA GLN A 225 -4.29 -9.25 -16.73
C GLN A 225 -3.59 -10.06 -17.84
N LEU A 226 -2.96 -11.18 -17.48
CA LEU A 226 -2.31 -12.06 -18.46
C LEU A 226 -3.33 -12.70 -19.41
N GLU A 227 -4.51 -13.08 -18.91
CA GLU A 227 -5.62 -13.59 -19.73
C GLU A 227 -6.17 -12.51 -20.69
N GLU A 228 -6.26 -11.25 -20.25
CA GLU A 228 -6.72 -10.12 -21.07
C GLU A 228 -5.72 -9.71 -22.15
N LEU A 229 -4.43 -10.01 -22.00
CA LEU A 229 -3.37 -9.64 -22.95
C LEU A 229 -3.09 -10.72 -24.00
N LYS A 230 -3.55 -11.96 -23.79
CA LYS A 230 -3.45 -13.07 -24.76
C LYS A 230 -4.58 -13.04 -25.76
#